data_2ceaf949b276deca56db7c84aed06be6
#
_entry.id   2ceaf949b276deca56db7c84aed06be6
#
_cell.length_a   1.000
_cell.length_b   1.000
_cell.length_c   1.000
_cell.angle_alpha   90.00
_cell.angle_beta   90.00
_cell.angle_gamma   90.00
#
_symmetry.space_group_name_H-M   'P 1'
#
loop_
_entity.id
_entity.type
_entity.pdbx_description
1 polymer ?
#
loop_
_entity_poly.entity_id
_entity_poly.type
_entity_poly.pdbx_seq_one_letter_code
_entity_poly.pdbx_strand_id
1 'polypeptide(L)'
;MSTTDASPATDFHALYVDHHGWLQGWLRRKLGCCASAADLTQDTFVRLLARHEPVQIRDSRAVLVTVARSVLSNHFRRQKLERAYLEVLASVPEQLMPSLEEQAILLQTLQELDRLMDGLEVPVRQAFLWSQLDGMAHAEIAERLGVSVTTVKRYIVKAGVQCCFAQ
;
A
#
# COMPACT_ATOMS: atom_id res chain seq x y z
N MET A 1 25.61 -40.54 -1.89
CA MET A 1 25.33 -39.22 -1.27
C MET A 1 24.62 -38.39 -2.29
N SER A 2 23.28 -38.45 -2.31
CA SER A 2 22.43 -37.73 -3.28
C SER A 2 21.93 -36.47 -2.59
N THR A 3 22.51 -35.33 -2.92
CA THR A 3 21.95 -34.03 -2.58
C THR A 3 20.75 -33.79 -3.47
N THR A 4 19.57 -33.94 -2.92
CA THR A 4 18.30 -33.57 -3.57
C THR A 4 18.30 -32.07 -3.74
N ASP A 5 18.56 -31.60 -4.95
CA ASP A 5 18.43 -30.22 -5.38
C ASP A 5 16.94 -29.87 -5.39
N ALA A 6 16.42 -29.37 -4.26
CA ALA A 6 15.04 -28.93 -4.13
C ALA A 6 14.89 -27.65 -4.94
N SER A 7 14.29 -27.76 -6.13
CA SER A 7 13.96 -26.62 -6.97
C SER A 7 13.10 -25.61 -6.19
N PRO A 8 13.35 -24.29 -6.27
CA PRO A 8 12.60 -23.26 -5.53
C PRO A 8 11.08 -23.28 -5.82
N ALA A 9 10.68 -23.82 -6.95
CA ALA A 9 9.27 -24.00 -7.30
C ALA A 9 8.57 -25.10 -6.48
N THR A 10 9.28 -26.17 -6.09
CA THR A 10 8.74 -27.26 -5.27
C THR A 10 8.52 -26.80 -3.82
N ASP A 11 9.39 -25.95 -3.34
CA ASP A 11 9.33 -25.39 -1.98
C ASP A 11 8.14 -24.41 -1.84
N PHE A 12 7.88 -23.59 -2.88
CA PHE A 12 6.75 -22.66 -2.87
C PHE A 12 5.38 -23.38 -2.98
N HIS A 13 5.29 -24.44 -3.77
CA HIS A 13 4.06 -25.22 -3.88
C HIS A 13 3.67 -25.87 -2.53
N ALA A 14 4.63 -26.45 -1.85
CA ALA A 14 4.42 -26.98 -0.50
C ALA A 14 3.97 -25.88 0.48
N LEU A 15 4.64 -24.73 0.46
CA LEU A 15 4.28 -23.56 1.26
C LEU A 15 2.82 -23.11 1.03
N TYR A 16 2.41 -23.07 -0.24
CA TYR A 16 1.05 -22.70 -0.61
C TYR A 16 0.02 -23.73 -0.10
N VAL A 17 0.22 -25.00 -0.39
CA VAL A 17 -0.70 -26.07 0.03
C VAL A 17 -0.84 -26.13 1.56
N ASP A 18 0.27 -26.04 2.28
CA ASP A 18 0.28 -26.20 3.74
C ASP A 18 -0.30 -24.99 4.50
N HIS A 19 -0.22 -23.79 3.90
CA HIS A 19 -0.56 -22.57 4.62
C HIS A 19 -1.71 -21.74 4.04
N HIS A 20 -2.18 -22.04 2.82
CA HIS A 20 -3.26 -21.27 2.16
C HIS A 20 -4.54 -21.21 3.02
N GLY A 21 -5.06 -22.36 3.46
CA GLY A 21 -6.30 -22.42 4.23
C GLY A 21 -6.19 -21.70 5.58
N TRP A 22 -5.05 -21.87 6.26
CA TRP A 22 -4.77 -21.17 7.52
C TRP A 22 -4.69 -19.65 7.32
N LEU A 23 -3.97 -19.18 6.30
CA LEU A 23 -3.81 -17.75 6.00
C LEU A 23 -5.16 -17.11 5.64
N GLN A 24 -5.94 -17.77 4.80
CA GLN A 24 -7.29 -17.32 4.44
C GLN A 24 -8.21 -17.22 5.67
N GLY A 25 -8.18 -18.20 6.55
CA GLY A 25 -8.92 -18.15 7.82
C GLY A 25 -8.47 -17.01 8.73
N TRP A 26 -7.16 -16.74 8.78
CA TRP A 26 -6.61 -15.62 9.54
C TRP A 26 -7.06 -14.26 8.97
N LEU A 27 -6.97 -14.07 7.65
CA LEU A 27 -7.43 -12.85 6.97
C LEU A 27 -8.94 -12.67 7.10
N ARG A 28 -9.75 -13.74 6.99
CA ARG A 28 -11.19 -13.66 7.16
C ARG A 28 -11.60 -13.13 8.55
N ARG A 29 -10.90 -13.55 9.61
CA ARG A 29 -11.14 -13.00 10.95
C ARG A 29 -10.82 -11.51 11.07
N LYS A 30 -9.91 -10.99 10.24
CA LYS A 30 -9.54 -9.56 10.23
C LYS A 30 -10.45 -8.71 9.37
N LEU A 31 -10.96 -9.27 8.27
CA LEU A 31 -11.73 -8.54 7.25
C LEU A 31 -13.25 -8.69 7.42
N GLY A 32 -13.72 -9.78 8.03
CA GLY A 32 -15.14 -10.09 8.12
C GLY A 32 -15.79 -10.51 6.77
N CYS A 33 -15.03 -10.51 5.66
CA CYS A 33 -15.51 -10.84 4.32
C CYS A 33 -14.71 -11.99 3.72
N CYS A 34 -15.39 -13.02 3.21
CA CYS A 34 -14.75 -14.20 2.62
C CYS A 34 -14.08 -13.90 1.27
N ALA A 35 -14.71 -13.08 0.42
CA ALA A 35 -14.19 -12.72 -0.90
C ALA A 35 -12.87 -11.94 -0.75
N SER A 36 -12.89 -10.85 0.03
CA SER A 36 -11.67 -10.05 0.29
C SER A 36 -10.57 -10.87 0.96
N ALA A 37 -10.91 -11.83 1.82
CA ALA A 37 -9.93 -12.70 2.45
C ALA A 37 -9.26 -13.64 1.42
N ALA A 38 -10.02 -14.16 0.46
CA ALA A 38 -9.47 -14.97 -0.62
C ALA A 38 -8.52 -14.16 -1.52
N ASP A 39 -8.93 -12.97 -1.93
CA ASP A 39 -8.13 -12.06 -2.76
C ASP A 39 -6.83 -11.67 -2.06
N LEU A 40 -6.89 -11.26 -0.79
CA LEU A 40 -5.68 -10.86 -0.05
C LEU A 40 -4.77 -12.06 0.29
N THR A 41 -5.34 -13.28 0.36
CA THR A 41 -4.53 -14.50 0.46
C THR A 41 -3.71 -14.69 -0.81
N GLN A 42 -4.34 -14.59 -1.97
CA GLN A 42 -3.67 -14.67 -3.28
C GLN A 42 -2.58 -13.58 -3.40
N ASP A 43 -2.93 -12.33 -3.13
CA ASP A 43 -1.99 -11.20 -3.16
C ASP A 43 -0.76 -11.44 -2.25
N THR A 44 -0.97 -12.05 -1.09
CA THR A 44 0.12 -12.37 -0.17
C THR A 44 1.10 -13.37 -0.79
N PHE A 45 0.59 -14.43 -1.40
CA PHE A 45 1.44 -15.43 -2.06
C PHE A 45 2.11 -14.90 -3.32
N VAL A 46 1.40 -14.09 -4.14
CA VAL A 46 1.99 -13.43 -5.32
C VAL A 46 3.14 -12.50 -4.92
N ARG A 47 2.97 -11.70 -3.86
CA ARG A 47 4.04 -10.84 -3.36
C ARG A 47 5.22 -11.63 -2.80
N LEU A 48 4.96 -12.78 -2.21
CA LEU A 48 6.04 -13.64 -1.74
C LEU A 48 6.83 -14.24 -2.91
N LEU A 49 6.14 -14.66 -3.98
CA LEU A 49 6.77 -15.13 -5.22
C LEU A 49 7.61 -14.06 -5.91
N ALA A 50 7.15 -12.81 -5.92
CA ALA A 50 7.86 -11.69 -6.53
C ALA A 50 9.14 -11.29 -5.78
N ARG A 51 9.35 -11.79 -4.56
CA ARG A 51 10.63 -11.65 -3.85
C ARG A 51 11.61 -12.66 -4.43
N HIS A 52 12.60 -12.18 -5.17
CA HIS A 52 13.65 -13.02 -5.79
C HIS A 52 14.63 -13.62 -4.77
N GLU A 53 14.48 -13.35 -3.49
CA GLU A 53 15.31 -13.92 -2.44
C GLU A 53 14.76 -15.30 -2.05
N PRO A 54 15.63 -16.35 -2.03
CA PRO A 54 15.24 -17.65 -1.50
C PRO A 54 14.89 -17.46 -0.01
N VAL A 55 13.59 -17.52 0.28
CA VAL A 55 13.12 -17.47 1.66
C VAL A 55 13.62 -18.73 2.35
N GLN A 56 14.67 -18.62 3.15
CA GLN A 56 15.04 -19.71 4.07
C GLN A 56 13.91 -19.85 5.10
N ILE A 57 13.00 -20.79 4.83
CA ILE A 57 11.73 -20.93 5.55
C ILE A 57 11.99 -21.68 6.85
N ARG A 58 12.69 -21.07 7.80
CA ARG A 58 12.71 -21.56 9.19
C ARG A 58 11.39 -21.31 9.91
N ASP A 59 10.64 -20.29 9.51
CA ASP A 59 9.32 -19.98 10.05
C ASP A 59 8.40 -19.39 8.96
N SER A 60 7.81 -20.28 8.17
CA SER A 60 6.91 -19.96 7.06
C SER A 60 5.73 -19.07 7.47
N ARG A 61 5.19 -19.32 8.68
CA ARG A 61 4.05 -18.56 9.19
C ARG A 61 4.41 -17.13 9.53
N ALA A 62 5.57 -16.89 10.14
CA ALA A 62 6.02 -15.53 10.48
C ALA A 62 6.23 -14.68 9.21
N VAL A 63 6.83 -15.28 8.19
CA VAL A 63 7.02 -14.61 6.89
C VAL A 63 5.67 -14.29 6.23
N LEU A 64 4.77 -15.27 6.15
CA LEU A 64 3.42 -15.07 5.61
C LEU A 64 2.64 -14.00 6.36
N VAL A 65 2.67 -14.00 7.70
CA VAL A 65 2.02 -12.96 8.51
C VAL A 65 2.60 -11.58 8.24
N THR A 66 3.91 -11.47 8.09
CA THR A 66 4.57 -10.18 7.82
C THR A 66 4.11 -9.61 6.46
N VAL A 67 4.11 -10.44 5.41
CA VAL A 67 3.62 -10.03 4.09
C VAL A 67 2.11 -9.75 4.12
N ALA A 68 1.32 -10.61 4.75
CA ALA A 68 -0.12 -10.45 4.85
C ALA A 68 -0.54 -9.19 5.63
N ARG A 69 0.21 -8.80 6.68
CA ARG A 69 -0.02 -7.53 7.38
C ARG A 69 0.19 -6.33 6.47
N SER A 70 1.21 -6.34 5.63
CA SER A 70 1.44 -5.27 4.64
C SER A 70 0.29 -5.21 3.62
N VAL A 71 -0.13 -6.37 3.09
CA VAL A 71 -1.28 -6.47 2.15
C VAL A 71 -2.56 -5.95 2.80
N LEU A 72 -2.83 -6.36 4.03
CA LEU A 72 -4.00 -5.95 4.82
C LEU A 72 -4.00 -4.43 5.11
N SER A 73 -2.85 -3.87 5.50
CA SER A 73 -2.70 -2.44 5.73
C SER A 73 -3.00 -1.63 4.47
N ASN A 74 -2.49 -2.07 3.32
CA ASN A 74 -2.75 -1.44 2.03
C ASN A 74 -4.22 -1.54 1.62
N HIS A 75 -4.87 -2.66 1.90
CA HIS A 75 -6.30 -2.85 1.64
C HIS A 75 -7.15 -1.84 2.44
N PHE A 76 -6.93 -1.73 3.75
CA PHE A 76 -7.67 -0.76 4.57
C PHE A 76 -7.40 0.68 4.18
N ARG A 77 -6.16 0.99 3.77
CA ARG A 77 -5.81 2.33 3.30
C ARG A 77 -6.57 2.69 2.03
N ARG A 78 -6.67 1.76 1.06
CA ARG A 78 -7.47 1.94 -0.16
C ARG A 78 -8.95 2.13 0.14
N GLN A 79 -9.53 1.32 1.01
CA GLN A 79 -10.92 1.47 1.43
C GLN A 79 -11.19 2.84 2.10
N LYS A 80 -10.24 3.31 2.93
CA LYS A 80 -10.35 4.62 3.56
C LYS A 80 -10.31 5.75 2.53
N LEU A 81 -9.41 5.65 1.54
CA LEU A 81 -9.31 6.63 0.45
C LEU A 81 -10.57 6.65 -0.40
N GLU A 82 -11.07 5.49 -0.79
CA GLU A 82 -12.30 5.34 -1.57
C GLU A 82 -13.50 5.95 -0.82
N ARG A 83 -13.64 5.67 0.47
CA ARG A 83 -14.70 6.26 1.31
C ARG A 83 -14.60 7.78 1.35
N ALA A 84 -13.41 8.34 1.60
CA ALA A 84 -13.18 9.78 1.62
C ALA A 84 -13.51 10.42 0.25
N TYR A 85 -13.14 9.76 -0.85
CA TYR A 85 -13.50 10.21 -2.19
C TYR A 85 -15.01 10.24 -2.40
N LEU A 86 -15.74 9.19 -2.02
CA LEU A 86 -17.20 9.13 -2.14
C LEU A 86 -17.91 10.17 -1.25
N GLU A 87 -17.38 10.45 -0.07
CA GLU A 87 -17.88 11.52 0.81
C GLU A 87 -17.76 12.91 0.14
N VAL A 88 -16.60 13.20 -0.48
CA VAL A 88 -16.41 14.44 -1.25
C VAL A 88 -17.34 14.47 -2.45
N LEU A 89 -17.44 13.38 -3.19
CA LEU A 89 -18.29 13.28 -4.38
C LEU A 89 -19.77 13.54 -4.04
N ALA A 90 -20.24 13.04 -2.90
CA ALA A 90 -21.61 13.26 -2.43
C ALA A 90 -21.94 14.75 -2.13
N SER A 91 -20.92 15.59 -1.97
CA SER A 91 -21.07 17.05 -1.77
C SER A 91 -21.06 17.86 -3.08
N VAL A 92 -20.76 17.21 -4.21
CA VAL A 92 -20.70 17.87 -5.53
C VAL A 92 -22.11 18.05 -6.08
N PRO A 93 -22.49 19.27 -6.53
CA PRO A 93 -23.78 19.49 -7.20
C PRO A 93 -23.93 18.60 -8.44
N GLU A 94 -25.16 18.13 -8.70
CA GLU A 94 -25.44 17.19 -9.81
C GLU A 94 -24.94 17.69 -11.17
N GLN A 95 -25.01 19.00 -11.41
CA GLN A 95 -24.58 19.64 -12.66
C GLN A 95 -23.06 19.60 -12.86
N LEU A 96 -22.30 19.43 -11.80
CA LEU A 96 -20.83 19.36 -11.79
C LEU A 96 -20.32 17.94 -11.52
N MET A 97 -21.24 16.97 -11.41
CA MET A 97 -20.88 15.58 -11.13
C MET A 97 -20.08 15.01 -12.32
N PRO A 98 -18.86 14.49 -12.07
CA PRO A 98 -18.11 13.81 -13.12
C PRO A 98 -18.87 12.57 -13.61
N SER A 99 -18.67 12.18 -14.86
CA SER A 99 -19.18 10.92 -15.40
C SER A 99 -18.61 9.72 -14.58
N LEU A 100 -19.29 8.59 -14.65
CA LEU A 100 -18.82 7.38 -13.95
C LEU A 100 -17.41 6.97 -14.40
N GLU A 101 -17.08 7.19 -15.66
CA GLU A 101 -15.74 6.91 -16.20
C GLU A 101 -14.69 7.84 -15.58
N GLU A 102 -14.97 9.15 -15.55
CA GLU A 102 -14.09 10.14 -14.90
C GLU A 102 -13.91 9.86 -13.41
N GLN A 103 -14.99 9.46 -12.71
CA GLN A 103 -14.92 9.05 -11.31
C GLN A 103 -13.99 7.86 -11.11
N ALA A 104 -14.09 6.86 -11.98
CA ALA A 104 -13.21 5.68 -11.93
C ALA A 104 -11.74 6.05 -12.17
N ILE A 105 -11.47 6.89 -13.16
CA ILE A 105 -10.11 7.38 -13.48
C ILE A 105 -9.55 8.19 -12.32
N LEU A 106 -10.33 9.09 -11.73
CA LEU A 106 -9.90 9.90 -10.59
C LEU A 106 -9.57 9.03 -9.37
N LEU A 107 -10.43 8.06 -9.04
CA LEU A 107 -10.18 7.16 -7.92
C LEU A 107 -8.93 6.31 -8.14
N GLN A 108 -8.74 5.78 -9.36
CA GLN A 108 -7.54 5.03 -9.72
C GLN A 108 -6.29 5.90 -9.59
N THR A 109 -6.32 7.14 -10.07
CA THR A 109 -5.21 8.09 -9.96
C THR A 109 -4.87 8.39 -8.51
N LEU A 110 -5.88 8.62 -7.66
CA LEU A 110 -5.67 8.84 -6.24
C LEU A 110 -5.04 7.63 -5.54
N GLN A 111 -5.47 6.42 -5.89
CA GLN A 111 -4.90 5.18 -5.36
C GLN A 111 -3.45 4.99 -5.80
N GLU A 112 -3.12 5.40 -7.01
CA GLU A 112 -1.76 5.33 -7.55
C GLU A 112 -0.84 6.34 -6.87
N LEU A 113 -1.28 7.58 -6.70
CA LEU A 113 -0.55 8.60 -5.94
C LEU A 113 -0.33 8.18 -4.47
N ASP A 114 -1.35 7.60 -3.82
CA ASP A 114 -1.20 7.08 -2.47
C ASP A 114 -0.15 5.95 -2.41
N ARG A 115 -0.10 5.08 -3.43
CA ARG A 115 0.91 4.02 -3.55
C ARG A 115 2.32 4.59 -3.76
N LEU A 116 2.48 5.60 -4.60
CA LEU A 116 3.77 6.27 -4.84
C LEU A 116 4.33 6.90 -3.57
N MET A 117 3.46 7.39 -2.70
CA MET A 117 3.84 7.95 -1.40
C MET A 117 3.97 6.89 -0.29
N ASP A 118 3.85 5.61 -0.63
CA ASP A 118 4.00 4.52 0.33
C ASP A 118 5.45 4.42 0.83
N GLY A 119 5.62 4.18 2.13
CA GLY A 119 6.94 4.14 2.76
C GLY A 119 7.51 5.52 3.11
N LEU A 120 6.89 6.64 2.71
CA LEU A 120 7.26 7.95 3.23
C LEU A 120 6.78 8.11 4.67
N GLU A 121 7.65 8.68 5.51
CA GLU A 121 7.29 9.10 6.84
C GLU A 121 6.15 10.14 6.80
N VAL A 122 5.26 10.11 7.79
CA VAL A 122 4.09 11.01 7.84
C VAL A 122 4.45 12.49 7.65
N PRO A 123 5.48 13.05 8.34
CA PRO A 123 5.84 14.45 8.15
C PRO A 123 6.35 14.77 6.73
N VAL A 124 7.03 13.82 6.09
CA VAL A 124 7.54 13.96 4.71
C VAL A 124 6.38 14.04 3.73
N ARG A 125 5.41 13.13 3.84
CA ARG A 125 4.20 13.10 3.03
C ARG A 125 3.38 14.38 3.23
N GLN A 126 3.16 14.81 4.47
CA GLN A 126 2.40 16.02 4.78
C GLN A 126 3.06 17.26 4.21
N ALA A 127 4.37 17.43 4.40
CA ALA A 127 5.10 18.57 3.85
C ALA A 127 4.97 18.65 2.32
N PHE A 128 5.05 17.51 1.64
CA PHE A 128 4.91 17.43 0.19
C PHE A 128 3.49 17.80 -0.25
N LEU A 129 2.46 17.20 0.34
CA LEU A 129 1.06 17.47 0.00
C LEU A 129 0.67 18.93 0.25
N TRP A 130 1.00 19.50 1.41
CA TRP A 130 0.73 20.90 1.71
C TRP A 130 1.44 21.87 0.77
N SER A 131 2.66 21.53 0.35
CA SER A 131 3.39 22.35 -0.61
C SER A 131 2.79 22.28 -2.03
N GLN A 132 2.40 21.08 -2.50
CA GLN A 132 1.97 20.86 -3.88
C GLN A 132 0.47 21.09 -4.11
N LEU A 133 -0.36 20.73 -3.14
CA LEU A 133 -1.82 20.84 -3.28
C LEU A 133 -2.36 22.13 -2.66
N ASP A 134 -1.90 22.47 -1.46
CA ASP A 134 -2.41 23.64 -0.73
C ASP A 134 -1.59 24.92 -1.02
N GLY A 135 -0.46 24.79 -1.73
CA GLY A 135 0.42 25.91 -2.07
C GLY A 135 1.04 26.60 -0.84
N MET A 136 1.11 25.91 0.30
CA MET A 136 1.60 26.49 1.56
C MET A 136 3.08 26.87 1.46
N ALA A 137 3.42 28.02 2.05
CA ALA A 137 4.81 28.45 2.15
C ALA A 137 5.63 27.50 3.06
N HIS A 138 6.89 27.25 2.70
CA HIS A 138 7.77 26.37 3.48
C HIS A 138 7.92 26.79 4.95
N ALA A 139 7.83 28.10 5.25
CA ALA A 139 7.87 28.62 6.62
C ALA A 139 6.64 28.19 7.42
N GLU A 140 5.45 28.23 6.81
CA GLU A 140 4.19 27.81 7.43
C GLU A 140 4.16 26.30 7.67
N ILE A 141 4.65 25.50 6.69
CA ILE A 141 4.80 24.06 6.87
C ILE A 141 5.77 23.73 8.00
N ALA A 142 6.88 24.49 8.09
CA ALA A 142 7.88 24.31 9.14
C ALA A 142 7.30 24.56 10.53
N GLU A 143 6.50 25.61 10.68
CA GLU A 143 5.78 25.92 11.92
C GLU A 143 4.80 24.83 12.32
N ARG A 144 3.97 24.36 11.36
CA ARG A 144 2.99 23.28 11.61
C ARG A 144 3.62 21.96 12.00
N LEU A 145 4.76 21.62 11.42
CA LEU A 145 5.47 20.36 11.70
C LEU A 145 6.44 20.48 12.88
N GLY A 146 6.69 21.68 13.40
CA GLY A 146 7.67 21.90 14.47
C GLY A 146 9.11 21.62 14.04
N VAL A 147 9.45 21.89 12.76
CA VAL A 147 10.77 21.63 12.17
C VAL A 147 11.33 22.90 11.51
N SER A 148 12.61 22.87 11.11
CA SER A 148 13.21 23.99 10.37
C SER A 148 12.76 24.01 8.88
N VAL A 149 12.77 25.20 8.27
CA VAL A 149 12.51 25.37 6.82
C VAL A 149 13.45 24.52 5.96
N THR A 150 14.69 24.36 6.38
CA THR A 150 15.66 23.49 5.71
C THR A 150 15.22 22.03 5.74
N THR A 151 14.64 21.58 6.85
CA THR A 151 14.08 20.23 6.99
C THR A 151 12.87 20.04 6.06
N VAL A 152 11.98 21.05 5.97
CA VAL A 152 10.84 21.01 5.04
C VAL A 152 11.31 20.87 3.59
N LYS A 153 12.29 21.66 3.16
CA LYS A 153 12.87 21.54 1.80
C LYS A 153 13.39 20.14 1.54
N ARG A 154 14.10 19.55 2.50
CA ARG A 154 14.60 18.16 2.40
C ARG A 154 13.46 17.15 2.31
N TYR A 155 12.38 17.33 3.05
CA TYR A 155 11.19 16.48 3.01
C TYR A 155 10.52 16.52 1.62
N ILE A 156 10.33 17.72 1.06
CA ILE A 156 9.72 17.91 -0.26
C ILE A 156 10.58 17.26 -1.35
N VAL A 157 11.90 17.44 -1.31
CA VAL A 157 12.83 16.79 -2.26
C VAL A 157 12.77 15.26 -2.11
N LYS A 158 12.81 14.73 -0.88
CA LYS A 158 12.71 13.28 -0.62
C LYS A 158 11.44 12.68 -1.22
N ALA A 159 10.29 13.33 -1.01
CA ALA A 159 9.02 12.88 -1.55
C ALA A 159 8.97 12.99 -3.08
N GLY A 160 9.44 14.11 -3.64
CA GLY A 160 9.49 14.31 -5.09
C GLY A 160 10.35 13.28 -5.80
N VAL A 161 11.53 12.96 -5.26
CA VAL A 161 12.41 11.91 -5.79
C VAL A 161 11.68 10.57 -5.79
N GLN A 162 11.04 10.19 -4.69
CA GLN A 162 10.29 8.93 -4.62
C GLN A 162 9.15 8.87 -5.65
N CYS A 163 8.39 9.94 -5.82
CA CYS A 163 7.31 10.00 -6.81
C CYS A 163 7.82 9.95 -8.26
N CYS A 164 9.02 10.51 -8.55
CA CYS A 164 9.58 10.50 -9.90
C CYS A 164 10.25 9.18 -10.29
N PHE A 165 10.77 8.41 -9.33
CA PHE A 165 11.54 7.18 -9.60
C PHE A 165 10.79 5.89 -9.23
N ALA A 166 9.54 5.97 -8.80
CA ALA A 166 8.70 4.81 -8.49
C ALA A 166 7.96 4.27 -9.73
N GLN A 167 8.67 4.19 -10.88
CA GLN A 167 8.18 3.51 -12.08
C GLN A 167 8.73 2.07 -12.14
#